data_0fcfd8b8cd50199bf39c22e90b6c0447
#
_entry.id   0fcfd8b8cd50199bf39c22e90b6c0447
#
_cell.length_a   1.000
_cell.length_b   1.000
_cell.length_c   1.000
_cell.angle_alpha   90.00
_cell.angle_beta   90.00
_cell.angle_gamma   90.00
#
_symmetry.space_group_name_H-M   'P 1'
#
loop_
_entity.id
_entity.type
_entity.pdbx_description
1 polymer ?
#
loop_
_entity_poly.entity_id
_entity_poly.type
_entity_poly.pdbx_seq_one_letter_code
_entity_poly.pdbx_strand_id
1 'polypeptide(L)'
;MTQQELEDIIRGLVAVEAIEIEDMTGTQDHWKVMVVSQDFENKSRIDQHKLIFDPLQDRIKSNEIHALTLKTYTPDKWKKLSLS
;
A
#
# COMPACT_ATOMS: atom_id res chain seq x y z
N MET A 1 -9.18 -4.11 -11.66
CA MET A 1 -9.31 -3.17 -10.50
C MET A 1 -8.83 -1.79 -10.91
N THR A 2 -9.55 -0.74 -10.53
CA THR A 2 -9.11 0.62 -10.81
C THR A 2 -8.21 1.14 -9.69
N GLN A 3 -7.43 2.19 -9.99
CA GLN A 3 -6.59 2.85 -8.99
C GLN A 3 -7.43 3.37 -7.83
N GLN A 4 -8.59 3.94 -8.12
CA GLN A 4 -9.48 4.49 -7.10
C GLN A 4 -10.03 3.39 -6.19
N GLU A 5 -10.41 2.25 -6.74
CA GLU A 5 -10.86 1.11 -5.96
C GLU A 5 -9.78 0.63 -4.98
N LEU A 6 -8.55 0.50 -5.47
CA LEU A 6 -7.42 0.08 -4.63
C LEU A 6 -7.13 1.11 -3.53
N GLU A 7 -7.15 2.38 -3.87
CA GLU A 7 -6.94 3.45 -2.88
C GLU A 7 -8.02 3.41 -1.79
N ASP A 8 -9.28 3.27 -2.18
CA ASP A 8 -10.41 3.23 -1.24
C ASP A 8 -10.29 2.05 -0.28
N ILE A 9 -9.89 0.89 -0.79
CA ILE A 9 -9.67 -0.30 0.04
C ILE A 9 -8.57 -0.03 1.05
N ILE A 10 -7.43 0.50 0.62
CA ILE A 10 -6.29 0.76 1.51
C ILE A 10 -6.65 1.79 2.57
N ARG A 11 -7.38 2.84 2.21
CA ARG A 11 -7.83 3.85 3.17
C ARG A 11 -8.78 3.29 4.23
N GLY A 12 -9.46 2.20 3.92
CA GLY A 12 -10.29 1.47 4.89
C GLY A 12 -9.50 0.54 5.80
N LEU A 13 -8.24 0.24 5.47
CA LEU A 13 -7.41 -0.70 6.25
C LEU A 13 -6.51 0.01 7.27
N VAL A 14 -6.00 1.17 6.94
CA VAL A 14 -5.10 1.95 7.80
C VAL A 14 -5.42 3.44 7.69
N ALA A 15 -4.98 4.21 8.69
CA ALA A 15 -5.10 5.67 8.67
C ALA A 15 -4.05 6.25 7.73
N VAL A 16 -4.43 6.53 6.49
CA VAL A 16 -3.51 6.99 5.45
C VAL A 16 -3.20 8.47 5.61
N GLU A 17 -1.92 8.81 5.77
CA GLU A 17 -1.44 10.20 5.73
C GLU A 17 -1.00 10.61 4.33
N ALA A 18 -0.36 9.69 3.61
CA ALA A 18 0.00 9.87 2.21
C ALA A 18 -0.07 8.54 1.51
N ILE A 19 -0.45 8.54 0.25
CA ILE A 19 -0.51 7.34 -0.57
C ILE A 19 -0.16 7.69 -2.01
N GLU A 20 0.66 6.85 -2.63
CA GLU A 20 0.95 6.93 -4.06
C GLU A 20 0.69 5.56 -4.66
N ILE A 21 -0.04 5.53 -5.75
CA ILE A 21 -0.37 4.30 -6.48
C ILE A 21 0.01 4.49 -7.94
N GLU A 22 0.77 3.53 -8.48
CA GLU A 22 1.20 3.54 -9.86
C GLU A 22 0.76 2.24 -10.54
N ASP A 23 0.12 2.37 -11.70
CA ASP A 23 -0.19 1.24 -12.57
C ASP A 23 1.05 0.99 -13.44
N MET A 24 1.80 -0.06 -13.08
CA MET A 24 3.12 -0.30 -13.68
C MET A 24 3.09 -0.71 -15.14
N THR A 25 2.00 -1.31 -15.59
CA THR A 25 1.90 -1.88 -16.94
C THR A 25 0.77 -1.26 -17.78
N GLY A 26 -0.05 -0.41 -17.16
CA GLY A 26 -1.22 0.16 -17.83
C GLY A 26 -2.40 -0.79 -17.95
N THR A 27 -2.33 -1.97 -17.33
CA THR A 27 -3.36 -3.02 -17.40
C THR A 27 -4.21 -3.13 -16.14
N GLN A 28 -3.99 -2.25 -15.15
CA GLN A 28 -4.75 -2.17 -13.89
C GLN A 28 -4.70 -3.46 -13.05
N ASP A 29 -3.60 -4.19 -13.15
CA ASP A 29 -3.38 -5.42 -12.37
C ASP A 29 -1.98 -5.56 -11.80
N HIS A 30 -1.03 -4.71 -12.22
CA HIS A 30 0.33 -4.64 -11.67
C HIS A 30 0.51 -3.29 -10.99
N TRP A 31 0.46 -3.29 -9.65
CA TRP A 31 0.42 -2.05 -8.88
C TRP A 31 1.68 -1.85 -8.06
N LYS A 32 2.15 -0.63 -8.02
CA LYS A 32 3.16 -0.17 -7.07
C LYS A 32 2.49 0.81 -6.13
N VAL A 33 2.52 0.52 -4.84
CA VAL A 33 1.82 1.29 -3.81
C VAL A 33 2.80 1.74 -2.73
N MET A 34 2.75 3.02 -2.40
CA MET A 34 3.46 3.58 -1.25
C MET A 34 2.42 4.14 -0.29
N VAL A 35 2.48 3.74 0.98
CA VAL A 35 1.55 4.17 2.02
C VAL A 35 2.31 4.70 3.22
N VAL A 36 1.91 5.87 3.69
CA VAL A 36 2.39 6.46 4.94
C VAL A 36 1.27 6.42 5.96
N SER A 37 1.51 5.79 7.10
CA SER A 37 0.49 5.67 8.15
C SER A 37 1.13 5.56 9.53
N GLN A 38 0.51 6.23 10.51
CA GLN A 38 0.89 6.07 11.91
C GLN A 38 0.61 4.65 12.44
N ASP A 39 -0.28 3.91 11.77
CA ASP A 39 -0.59 2.54 12.12
C ASP A 39 0.60 1.59 11.91
N PHE A 40 1.62 2.03 11.19
CA PHE A 40 2.84 1.27 10.96
C PHE A 40 3.87 1.46 12.07
N GLU A 41 3.65 2.37 13.02
CA GLU A 41 4.58 2.61 14.12
C GLU A 41 4.73 1.39 15.01
N ASN A 42 5.95 1.17 15.49
CA ASN A 42 6.31 0.05 16.35
C ASN A 42 6.10 -1.33 15.71
N LYS A 43 6.03 -1.39 14.39
CA LYS A 43 5.87 -2.64 13.65
C LYS A 43 7.08 -2.87 12.74
N SER A 44 7.47 -4.15 12.60
CA SER A 44 8.47 -4.54 11.63
C SER A 44 7.93 -4.28 10.21
N ARG A 45 8.82 -4.28 9.23
CA ARG A 45 8.42 -4.13 7.82
C ARG A 45 7.42 -5.23 7.43
N ILE A 46 7.67 -6.47 7.87
CA ILE A 46 6.79 -7.60 7.57
C ILE A 46 5.39 -7.36 8.15
N ASP A 47 5.33 -6.92 9.41
CA ASP A 47 4.04 -6.67 10.06
C ASP A 47 3.30 -5.48 9.41
N GLN A 48 4.01 -4.44 9.01
CA GLN A 48 3.43 -3.33 8.26
C GLN A 48 2.82 -3.81 6.95
N HIS A 49 3.57 -4.64 6.20
CA HIS A 49 3.09 -5.16 4.92
C HIS A 49 1.86 -6.05 5.09
N LYS A 50 1.80 -6.85 6.15
CA LYS A 50 0.65 -7.73 6.41
C LYS A 50 -0.65 -6.96 6.61
N LEU A 51 -0.60 -5.77 7.19
CA LEU A 51 -1.79 -4.94 7.35
C LEU A 51 -2.49 -4.65 6.02
N ILE A 52 -1.72 -4.61 4.93
CA ILE A 52 -2.22 -4.36 3.59
C ILE A 52 -2.40 -5.65 2.81
N PHE A 53 -1.39 -6.53 2.80
CA PHE A 53 -1.42 -7.77 2.00
C PHE A 53 -2.47 -8.76 2.46
N ASP A 54 -2.63 -8.99 3.76
CA ASP A 54 -3.54 -10.01 4.25
C ASP A 54 -5.00 -9.73 3.83
N PRO A 55 -5.52 -8.50 3.98
CA PRO A 55 -6.88 -8.21 3.49
C PRO A 55 -7.03 -8.28 1.97
N LEU A 56 -5.94 -8.18 1.22
CA LEU A 56 -5.96 -8.22 -0.25
C LEU A 56 -5.71 -9.63 -0.83
N GLN A 57 -5.50 -10.63 0.01
CA GLN A 57 -5.14 -11.99 -0.45
C GLN A 57 -6.13 -12.58 -1.44
N ASP A 58 -7.43 -12.41 -1.21
CA ASP A 58 -8.45 -12.95 -2.11
C ASP A 58 -8.35 -12.35 -3.50
N ARG A 59 -8.05 -11.05 -3.58
CA ARG A 59 -7.90 -10.37 -4.86
C ARG A 59 -6.62 -10.76 -5.58
N ILE A 60 -5.56 -11.06 -4.82
CA ILE A 60 -4.30 -11.55 -5.37
C ILE A 60 -4.50 -12.98 -5.90
N LYS A 61 -5.19 -13.83 -5.14
CA LYS A 61 -5.47 -15.22 -5.54
C LYS A 61 -6.37 -15.29 -6.78
N SER A 62 -7.29 -14.36 -6.93
CA SER A 62 -8.20 -14.31 -8.09
C SER A 62 -7.57 -13.66 -9.32
N ASN A 63 -6.33 -13.17 -9.23
CA ASN A 63 -5.62 -12.41 -10.24
C ASN A 63 -6.26 -11.04 -10.56
N GLU A 64 -7.20 -10.56 -9.76
CA GLU A 64 -7.69 -9.19 -9.85
C GLU A 64 -6.55 -8.20 -9.59
N ILE A 65 -5.65 -8.56 -8.65
CA ILE A 65 -4.35 -7.94 -8.47
C ILE A 65 -3.31 -8.99 -8.86
N HIS A 66 -2.71 -8.84 -10.03
CA HIS A 66 -1.74 -9.81 -10.53
C HIS A 66 -0.39 -9.68 -9.79
N ALA A 67 0.04 -8.47 -9.56
CA ALA A 67 1.26 -8.18 -8.80
C ALA A 67 1.10 -6.90 -7.99
N LEU A 68 1.66 -6.89 -6.78
CA LEU A 68 1.62 -5.73 -5.89
C LEU A 68 3.00 -5.53 -5.28
N THR A 69 3.62 -4.39 -5.58
CA THR A 69 4.83 -3.93 -4.93
C THR A 69 4.42 -2.90 -3.88
N LEU A 70 4.76 -3.16 -2.63
CA LEU A 70 4.31 -2.33 -1.51
C LEU A 70 5.49 -1.72 -0.77
N LYS A 71 5.40 -0.42 -0.50
CA LYS A 71 6.32 0.31 0.39
C LYS A 71 5.50 0.96 1.49
N THR A 72 5.93 0.78 2.73
CA THR A 72 5.26 1.33 3.90
C THR A 72 6.23 2.20 4.69
N TYR A 73 5.73 3.33 5.18
CA TYR A 73 6.50 4.27 5.98
C TYR A 73 5.67 4.76 7.15
N THR A 74 6.35 4.97 8.29
CA THR A 74 5.78 5.77 9.37
C THR A 74 5.85 7.25 8.99
N PRO A 75 5.03 8.12 9.59
CA PRO A 75 5.10 9.55 9.32
C PRO A 75 6.48 10.15 9.56
N ASP A 76 7.15 9.75 10.64
CA ASP A 76 8.49 10.23 10.96
C ASP A 76 9.51 9.84 9.91
N LYS A 77 9.48 8.58 9.47
CA LYS A 77 10.40 8.09 8.44
C LYS A 77 10.15 8.77 7.10
N TRP A 78 8.89 8.95 6.74
CA TRP A 78 8.50 9.66 5.51
C TRP A 78 8.99 11.11 5.53
N LYS A 79 8.81 11.79 6.67
CA LYS A 79 9.26 13.16 6.85
C LYS A 79 10.77 13.29 6.67
N LYS A 80 11.54 12.37 7.26
CA LYS A 80 13.00 12.35 7.11
C LYS A 80 13.43 12.16 5.66
N LEU A 81 12.76 11.29 4.92
CA LEU A 81 13.05 11.05 3.50
C LEU A 81 12.71 12.28 2.65
N SER A 82 11.66 13.00 2.99
CA SER A 82 11.23 14.20 2.26
C SER A 82 12.16 15.40 2.48
N LEU A 83 12.90 15.41 3.60
CA LEU A 83 13.81 16.50 3.95
C LEU A 83 15.25 16.28 3.44
N SER A 84 15.55 15.09 2.97
CA SER A 84 16.89 14.74 2.49
C SER A 84 17.13 15.04 1.02
#